data_75763ead212b3857721b87badc5af62a
#
_entry.id   75763ead212b3857721b87badc5af62a
#
_cell.length_a   1.000
_cell.length_b   1.000
_cell.length_c   1.000
_cell.angle_alpha   90.00
_cell.angle_beta   90.00
_cell.angle_gamma   90.00
#
_symmetry.space_group_name_H-M   'P 1'
#
loop_
_entity.id
_entity.type
_entity.pdbx_description
1 polymer ?
#
loop_
_entity_poly.entity_id
_entity_poly.type
_entity_poly.pdbx_seq_one_letter_code
_entity_poly.pdbx_strand_id
1 'polypeptide(L)'
;MIALGGLSSGRGCGSILKFVSWWGSFLATDGEKNSFNIVAIGLVLRGAPREKMDRNRFQKIVFQMTPVQKFLIAPDKFKGSLSARAAAEAMAAGILRVHPDADLDICPIADGGEGFMETLAPGLDARWITCAAVDALGRPIESRYLLAETPQGLTAILEMAETAGLWRITANERNPAQTTTRGTGMQMVHAAQNDGVVRIILGLGGSATHDGGAGMAAALGHLFITENGVNDDPRASNLGEIRAIDFGHRVDLPEIIAACDVDNPLLGARGATAVFSGQKGASVLDQPFLENALAHLVAVSEGHSAADIPGAGAAGGLGFGLLHFAGASLVSGFDLLSSLLGLEARIAAADHILTGEGSLDYQSLSGKGPVGLARMAQTLGIPVTAFCGVTDDEARGSGLFHALHALTDSGLPLDRLIAEASPLLTDAVAKANFFKP
;
A
#
# COMPACT_ATOMS: atom_id res chain seq x y z
N MET A 1 -4.71 29.03 27.90
CA MET A 1 -4.94 30.39 28.47
C MET A 1 -5.20 31.33 27.30
N ILE A 2 -6.48 31.53 26.93
CA ILE A 2 -6.88 32.43 25.83
C ILE A 2 -7.50 33.65 26.51
N ALA A 3 -6.96 34.82 26.21
CA ALA A 3 -7.36 36.09 26.77
C ALA A 3 -8.81 36.46 26.40
N LEU A 4 -9.67 36.57 27.39
CA LEU A 4 -11.01 37.15 27.27
C LEU A 4 -10.89 38.67 27.38
N GLY A 5 -10.64 39.34 26.26
CA GLY A 5 -10.71 40.81 26.17
C GLY A 5 -12.13 41.26 25.89
N GLY A 6 -12.69 42.06 26.78
CA GLY A 6 -13.82 42.95 26.52
C GLY A 6 -15.22 42.43 26.72
N LEU A 7 -15.65 42.16 27.94
CA LEU A 7 -17.05 42.11 28.31
C LEU A 7 -17.30 43.11 29.47
N SER A 8 -18.01 44.17 29.13
CA SER A 8 -18.45 45.20 30.10
C SER A 8 -19.53 44.63 31.04
N SER A 9 -19.45 45.10 32.28
CA SER A 9 -20.27 44.72 33.43
C SER A 9 -21.79 44.99 33.22
N GLY A 10 -22.54 43.92 32.93
CA GLY A 10 -24.01 43.92 32.96
C GLY A 10 -24.50 42.75 33.80
N ARG A 11 -25.53 42.96 34.61
CA ARG A 11 -26.06 42.05 35.65
C ARG A 11 -26.58 40.69 35.17
N GLY A 12 -26.25 40.24 33.96
CA GLY A 12 -26.57 38.91 33.39
C GLY A 12 -25.38 37.95 33.29
N CYS A 13 -24.14 38.42 33.61
CA CYS A 13 -22.93 37.65 33.44
C CYS A 13 -22.69 36.54 34.48
N GLY A 14 -23.26 36.68 35.68
CA GLY A 14 -23.03 35.77 36.80
C GLY A 14 -23.63 34.37 36.62
N SER A 15 -24.72 34.26 35.84
CA SER A 15 -25.38 32.94 35.57
C SER A 15 -24.70 32.17 34.44
N ILE A 16 -24.14 32.86 33.48
CA ILE A 16 -23.37 32.24 32.36
C ILE A 16 -22.01 31.73 32.86
N LEU A 17 -21.32 32.50 33.69
CA LEU A 17 -20.04 32.08 34.29
C LEU A 17 -20.22 30.90 35.28
N LYS A 18 -21.31 30.84 36.03
CA LYS A 18 -21.62 29.69 36.88
C LYS A 18 -21.98 28.44 36.06
N PHE A 19 -22.62 28.61 34.90
CA PHE A 19 -22.97 27.52 34.00
C PHE A 19 -21.75 26.96 33.31
N VAL A 20 -20.83 27.80 32.79
CA VAL A 20 -19.58 27.41 32.18
C VAL A 20 -18.62 26.75 33.20
N SER A 21 -18.58 27.26 34.44
CA SER A 21 -17.79 26.65 35.54
C SER A 21 -18.34 25.28 35.95
N TRP A 22 -19.67 25.12 36.01
CA TRP A 22 -20.31 23.84 36.35
C TRP A 22 -20.11 22.81 35.22
N TRP A 23 -20.13 23.26 33.97
CA TRP A 23 -19.92 22.39 32.82
C TRP A 23 -18.43 21.99 32.67
N GLY A 24 -17.52 22.87 32.96
CA GLY A 24 -16.07 22.58 33.04
C GLY A 24 -15.75 21.52 34.10
N SER A 25 -16.52 21.46 35.20
CA SER A 25 -16.38 20.44 36.23
C SER A 25 -16.98 19.09 35.82
N PHE A 26 -18.00 19.08 34.96
CA PHE A 26 -18.59 17.86 34.41
C PHE A 26 -17.71 17.19 33.36
N LEU A 27 -17.03 17.98 32.51
CA LEU A 27 -16.08 17.48 31.51
C LEU A 27 -14.75 16.97 32.13
N ALA A 28 -14.43 17.40 33.35
CA ALA A 28 -13.22 16.97 34.05
C ALA A 28 -13.37 15.60 34.75
N THR A 29 -14.60 15.08 34.86
CA THR A 29 -14.88 13.78 35.52
C THR A 29 -15.02 12.61 34.54
N ASP A 30 -15.30 12.87 33.25
CA ASP A 30 -15.32 11.85 32.22
C ASP A 30 -14.07 12.00 31.34
N GLY A 31 -13.05 11.22 31.65
CA GLY A 31 -11.70 11.26 31.04
C GLY A 31 -11.64 10.68 29.63
N GLU A 32 -12.58 10.96 28.73
CA GLU A 32 -12.58 10.48 27.35
C GLU A 32 -12.82 11.58 26.30
N LYS A 33 -11.90 11.66 25.43
CA LYS A 33 -11.79 12.06 24.00
C LYS A 33 -13.08 12.63 23.35
N ASN A 34 -13.59 13.76 23.77
CA ASN A 34 -14.56 14.50 23.00
C ASN A 34 -14.02 15.88 22.63
N SER A 35 -13.40 15.97 21.44
CA SER A 35 -13.04 17.26 20.81
C SER A 35 -14.31 17.99 20.40
N PHE A 36 -15.05 18.54 21.35
CA PHE A 36 -16.17 19.43 21.06
C PHE A 36 -15.64 20.69 20.39
N ASN A 37 -16.16 20.98 19.22
CA ASN A 37 -15.83 22.19 18.49
C ASN A 37 -16.41 23.41 19.19
N ILE A 38 -15.70 23.96 20.19
CA ILE A 38 -16.10 25.13 21.01
C ILE A 38 -16.44 26.35 20.13
N VAL A 39 -15.94 26.40 18.89
CA VAL A 39 -16.22 27.45 17.92
C VAL A 39 -17.68 27.42 17.45
N ALA A 40 -18.28 26.24 17.26
CA ALA A 40 -19.67 26.10 16.83
C ALA A 40 -20.66 26.56 17.90
N ILE A 41 -20.37 26.28 19.18
CA ILE A 41 -21.19 26.75 20.32
C ILE A 41 -21.18 28.30 20.39
N GLY A 42 -20.02 28.93 20.11
CA GLY A 42 -19.90 30.39 20.09
C GLY A 42 -20.68 31.08 18.98
N LEU A 43 -20.86 30.44 17.83
CA LEU A 43 -21.61 30.96 16.70
C LEU A 43 -23.14 30.82 16.90
N VAL A 44 -23.62 29.71 17.43
CA VAL A 44 -25.04 29.47 17.72
C VAL A 44 -25.54 30.44 18.80
N LEU A 45 -24.71 30.75 19.81
CA LEU A 45 -25.04 31.69 20.88
C LEU A 45 -25.05 33.16 20.42
N ARG A 46 -24.38 33.52 19.31
CA ARG A 46 -24.38 34.90 18.75
C ARG A 46 -25.61 35.23 17.92
N GLY A 47 -26.32 34.22 17.38
CA GLY A 47 -27.47 34.39 16.50
C GLY A 47 -28.83 34.26 17.16
N ALA A 48 -28.91 33.83 18.43
CA ALA A 48 -30.20 33.60 19.10
C ALA A 48 -30.72 34.88 19.77
N PRO A 49 -32.04 35.19 19.65
CA PRO A 49 -32.63 36.30 20.36
C PRO A 49 -32.56 36.06 21.89
N ARG A 50 -32.26 37.13 22.64
CA ARG A 50 -31.97 37.13 24.09
C ARG A 50 -33.11 36.71 25.00
N GLU A 51 -34.21 36.18 24.50
CA GLU A 51 -35.31 35.69 25.30
C GLU A 51 -35.15 34.21 25.66
N LYS A 52 -34.86 33.99 26.95
CA LYS A 52 -34.98 32.74 27.73
C LYS A 52 -34.81 31.47 26.91
N MET A 53 -33.55 31.08 26.67
CA MET A 53 -33.25 29.71 26.24
C MET A 53 -33.49 28.76 27.41
N ASP A 54 -34.59 28.01 27.37
CA ASP A 54 -34.91 26.98 28.33
C ASP A 54 -33.86 25.87 28.35
N ARG A 55 -33.57 25.36 29.53
CA ARG A 55 -32.57 24.30 29.78
C ARG A 55 -32.83 23.06 28.90
N ASN A 56 -34.10 22.74 28.68
CA ASN A 56 -34.52 21.63 27.83
C ASN A 56 -34.25 21.88 26.34
N ARG A 57 -34.33 23.15 25.89
CA ARG A 57 -34.04 23.52 24.49
C ARG A 57 -32.53 23.53 24.22
N PHE A 58 -31.73 23.94 25.20
CA PHE A 58 -30.29 23.87 25.13
C PHE A 58 -29.79 22.41 25.16
N GLN A 59 -30.32 21.58 26.04
CA GLN A 59 -30.07 20.14 26.05
C GLN A 59 -30.48 19.47 24.72
N LYS A 60 -31.62 19.85 24.12
CA LYS A 60 -32.01 19.36 22.80
C LYS A 60 -31.06 19.79 21.69
N ILE A 61 -30.54 21.02 21.72
CA ILE A 61 -29.59 21.51 20.74
C ILE A 61 -28.22 20.82 20.89
N VAL A 62 -27.75 20.60 22.12
CA VAL A 62 -26.52 19.86 22.43
C VAL A 62 -26.65 18.36 22.10
N PHE A 63 -27.86 17.80 22.34
CA PHE A 63 -28.14 16.40 22.01
C PHE A 63 -28.39 16.13 20.51
N GLN A 64 -28.62 17.19 19.71
CA GLN A 64 -28.73 17.10 18.26
C GLN A 64 -27.39 17.32 17.54
N MET A 65 -26.31 17.65 18.25
CA MET A 65 -24.96 17.63 17.71
C MET A 65 -24.40 16.21 17.85
N THR A 66 -24.83 15.29 17.01
CA THR A 66 -24.09 14.05 16.79
C THR A 66 -22.65 14.43 16.46
N PRO A 67 -21.65 13.89 17.17
CA PRO A 67 -20.26 14.12 16.80
C PRO A 67 -20.06 13.73 15.33
N VAL A 68 -19.36 14.57 14.58
CA VAL A 68 -18.98 14.24 13.20
C VAL A 68 -18.19 12.95 13.26
N GLN A 69 -18.71 11.91 12.62
CA GLN A 69 -18.07 10.60 12.61
C GLN A 69 -16.90 10.60 11.64
N LYS A 70 -15.77 10.11 12.11
CA LYS A 70 -14.54 10.02 11.32
C LYS A 70 -14.34 8.61 10.80
N PHE A 71 -14.26 8.49 9.50
CA PHE A 71 -14.00 7.22 8.82
C PHE A 71 -12.63 7.25 8.17
N LEU A 72 -11.81 6.23 8.43
CA LEU A 72 -10.64 5.92 7.62
C LEU A 72 -11.06 4.93 6.53
N ILE A 73 -10.83 5.27 5.26
CA ILE A 73 -11.17 4.45 4.11
C ILE A 73 -9.87 3.97 3.47
N ALA A 74 -9.51 2.72 3.72
CA ALA A 74 -8.20 2.15 3.39
C ALA A 74 -8.31 0.76 2.72
N PRO A 75 -8.94 0.66 1.52
CA PRO A 75 -8.97 -0.57 0.74
C PRO A 75 -7.67 -0.79 -0.03
N ASP A 76 -7.36 -2.04 -0.34
CA ASP A 76 -6.48 -2.44 -1.42
C ASP A 76 -7.25 -2.53 -2.76
N LYS A 77 -6.53 -2.83 -3.85
CA LYS A 77 -7.12 -3.01 -5.18
C LYS A 77 -8.05 -4.22 -5.25
N PHE A 78 -9.13 -4.08 -5.98
CA PHE A 78 -9.99 -5.20 -6.39
C PHE A 78 -9.47 -5.72 -7.72
N LYS A 79 -8.59 -6.70 -7.65
CA LYS A 79 -7.84 -7.20 -8.80
C LYS A 79 -8.76 -7.53 -9.98
N GLY A 80 -8.48 -6.93 -11.13
CA GLY A 80 -9.27 -7.11 -12.36
C GLY A 80 -10.52 -6.24 -12.46
N SER A 81 -10.85 -5.39 -11.44
CA SER A 81 -12.03 -4.52 -11.48
C SER A 81 -11.77 -3.08 -11.04
N LEU A 82 -11.25 -2.83 -9.84
CA LEU A 82 -11.02 -1.48 -9.32
C LEU A 82 -9.58 -1.31 -8.82
N SER A 83 -8.99 -0.15 -9.09
CA SER A 83 -7.80 0.29 -8.35
C SER A 83 -8.14 0.55 -6.88
N ALA A 84 -7.15 0.54 -5.99
CA ALA A 84 -7.36 0.85 -4.57
C ALA A 84 -8.00 2.23 -4.39
N ARG A 85 -7.60 3.22 -5.19
CA ARG A 85 -8.20 4.55 -5.21
C ARG A 85 -9.67 4.53 -5.63
N ALA A 86 -10.01 3.86 -6.73
CA ALA A 86 -11.39 3.77 -7.20
C ALA A 86 -12.29 3.03 -6.19
N ALA A 87 -11.76 2.01 -5.51
CA ALA A 87 -12.47 1.33 -4.42
C ALA A 87 -12.71 2.27 -3.24
N ALA A 88 -11.70 3.05 -2.84
CA ALA A 88 -11.84 4.03 -1.76
C ALA A 88 -12.86 5.13 -2.09
N GLU A 89 -12.85 5.64 -3.32
CA GLU A 89 -13.83 6.63 -3.81
C GLU A 89 -15.26 6.06 -3.82
N ALA A 90 -15.44 4.79 -4.22
CA ALA A 90 -16.73 4.11 -4.17
C ALA A 90 -17.22 3.91 -2.72
N MET A 91 -16.33 3.53 -1.80
CA MET A 91 -16.65 3.41 -0.36
C MET A 91 -17.02 4.77 0.24
N ALA A 92 -16.25 5.83 -0.07
CA ALA A 92 -16.54 7.19 0.36
C ALA A 92 -17.93 7.65 -0.10
N ALA A 93 -18.25 7.43 -1.37
CA ALA A 93 -19.57 7.74 -1.91
C ALA A 93 -20.71 7.00 -1.18
N GLY A 94 -20.46 5.73 -0.79
CA GLY A 94 -21.42 4.94 -0.02
C GLY A 94 -21.67 5.53 1.38
N ILE A 95 -20.60 5.91 2.10
CA ILE A 95 -20.70 6.58 3.41
C ILE A 95 -21.49 7.88 3.29
N LEU A 96 -21.14 8.76 2.36
CA LEU A 96 -21.78 10.08 2.22
C LEU A 96 -23.25 10.01 1.84
N ARG A 97 -23.74 8.90 1.28
CA ARG A 97 -25.20 8.70 1.04
C ARG A 97 -25.99 8.57 2.34
N VAL A 98 -25.40 8.02 3.40
CA VAL A 98 -26.07 7.74 4.67
C VAL A 98 -25.56 8.61 5.83
N HIS A 99 -24.35 9.11 5.72
CA HIS A 99 -23.68 10.02 6.65
C HIS A 99 -23.12 11.24 5.90
N PRO A 100 -23.96 12.18 5.43
CA PRO A 100 -23.52 13.28 4.55
C PRO A 100 -22.53 14.23 5.22
N ASP A 101 -22.51 14.30 6.54
CA ASP A 101 -21.60 15.15 7.33
C ASP A 101 -20.37 14.40 7.87
N ALA A 102 -20.11 13.16 7.41
CA ALA A 102 -18.96 12.35 7.86
C ALA A 102 -17.62 13.02 7.47
N ASP A 103 -16.65 12.95 8.36
CA ASP A 103 -15.25 13.30 8.09
C ASP A 103 -14.55 12.05 7.52
N LEU A 104 -14.04 12.16 6.29
CA LEU A 104 -13.46 11.03 5.56
C LEU A 104 -11.96 11.21 5.37
N ASP A 105 -11.17 10.31 5.92
CA ASP A 105 -9.75 10.15 5.61
C ASP A 105 -9.58 9.03 4.58
N ILE A 106 -9.30 9.40 3.33
CA ILE A 106 -9.12 8.45 2.22
C ILE A 106 -7.64 8.11 2.11
N CYS A 107 -7.29 6.89 2.48
CA CYS A 107 -5.92 6.40 2.51
C CYS A 107 -5.85 4.97 1.94
N PRO A 108 -5.97 4.78 0.63
CA PRO A 108 -5.82 3.46 0.02
C PRO A 108 -4.52 2.79 0.47
N ILE A 109 -4.52 1.46 0.50
CA ILE A 109 -3.34 0.67 0.86
C ILE A 109 -2.90 -0.20 -0.32
N ALA A 110 -1.68 -0.72 -0.25
CA ALA A 110 -1.12 -1.65 -1.22
C ALA A 110 -0.13 -2.60 -0.53
N ASP A 111 0.09 -3.75 -1.14
CA ASP A 111 0.99 -4.80 -0.66
C ASP A 111 2.43 -4.69 -1.20
N GLY A 112 2.87 -3.52 -1.68
CA GLY A 112 4.18 -3.35 -2.34
C GLY A 112 4.20 -3.87 -3.79
N GLY A 113 3.06 -4.33 -4.29
CA GLY A 113 2.86 -4.78 -5.67
C GLY A 113 2.48 -3.64 -6.63
N GLU A 114 1.90 -4.04 -7.76
CA GLU A 114 1.39 -3.12 -8.78
C GLU A 114 0.39 -2.11 -8.19
N GLY A 115 0.62 -0.81 -8.44
CA GLY A 115 -0.16 0.31 -7.90
C GLY A 115 0.39 0.87 -6.57
N PHE A 116 1.54 0.40 -6.13
CA PHE A 116 2.20 0.89 -4.92
C PHE A 116 2.52 2.40 -5.02
N MET A 117 3.07 2.84 -6.16
CA MET A 117 3.37 4.27 -6.39
C MET A 117 2.11 5.13 -6.44
N GLU A 118 1.07 4.70 -7.16
CA GLU A 118 -0.21 5.42 -7.23
C GLU A 118 -0.87 5.57 -5.86
N THR A 119 -0.70 4.57 -4.99
CA THR A 119 -1.23 4.60 -3.62
C THR A 119 -0.46 5.59 -2.75
N LEU A 120 0.86 5.66 -2.89
CA LEU A 120 1.73 6.53 -2.09
C LEU A 120 1.73 7.98 -2.55
N ALA A 121 1.61 8.24 -3.87
CA ALA A 121 1.80 9.55 -4.44
C ALA A 121 0.95 10.67 -3.80
N PRO A 122 -0.37 10.50 -3.54
CA PRO A 122 -1.17 11.54 -2.92
C PRO A 122 -0.82 11.78 -1.45
N GLY A 123 -0.47 10.72 -0.73
CA GLY A 123 -0.19 10.78 0.72
C GLY A 123 1.17 11.40 1.05
N LEU A 124 2.11 11.38 0.10
CA LEU A 124 3.48 11.86 0.27
C LEU A 124 3.75 13.22 -0.41
N ASP A 125 2.74 13.84 -1.05
CA ASP A 125 2.96 15.01 -1.91
C ASP A 125 4.10 14.80 -2.91
N ALA A 126 4.14 13.60 -3.50
CA ALA A 126 5.23 13.15 -4.34
C ALA A 126 5.12 13.70 -5.76
N ARG A 127 6.26 13.95 -6.39
CA ARG A 127 6.33 14.32 -7.82
C ARG A 127 6.72 13.12 -8.67
N TRP A 128 6.07 12.99 -9.83
CA TRP A 128 6.42 12.00 -10.84
C TRP A 128 7.66 12.43 -11.63
N ILE A 129 8.58 11.50 -11.79
CA ILE A 129 9.78 11.65 -12.62
C ILE A 129 9.72 10.62 -13.74
N THR A 130 9.99 11.04 -14.97
CA THR A 130 10.04 10.18 -16.14
C THR A 130 11.49 9.91 -16.54
N CYS A 131 11.79 8.69 -16.95
CA CYS A 131 13.11 8.30 -17.43
C CYS A 131 13.04 7.27 -18.57
N ALA A 132 14.05 7.23 -19.40
CA ALA A 132 14.22 6.20 -20.42
C ALA A 132 14.62 4.87 -19.77
N ALA A 133 13.97 3.78 -20.16
CA ALA A 133 14.26 2.43 -19.69
C ALA A 133 13.98 1.40 -20.82
N VAL A 134 14.04 0.12 -20.48
CA VAL A 134 13.57 -0.96 -21.34
C VAL A 134 12.48 -1.78 -20.59
N ASP A 135 11.59 -2.40 -21.36
CA ASP A 135 10.62 -3.34 -20.79
C ASP A 135 11.25 -4.72 -20.51
N ALA A 136 10.43 -5.67 -20.04
CA ALA A 136 10.87 -7.03 -19.74
C ALA A 136 11.46 -7.78 -20.96
N LEU A 137 11.15 -7.37 -22.17
CA LEU A 137 11.68 -7.96 -23.41
C LEU A 137 12.88 -7.19 -23.96
N GLY A 138 13.31 -6.09 -23.31
CA GLY A 138 14.41 -5.24 -23.75
C GLY A 138 13.98 -4.15 -24.74
N ARG A 139 12.69 -3.91 -24.95
CA ARG A 139 12.19 -2.87 -25.86
C ARG A 139 12.28 -1.51 -25.18
N PRO A 140 12.74 -0.43 -25.86
CA PRO A 140 12.78 0.90 -25.30
C PRO A 140 11.39 1.39 -24.85
N ILE A 141 11.31 1.94 -23.65
CA ILE A 141 10.10 2.53 -23.08
C ILE A 141 10.43 3.82 -22.33
N GLU A 142 9.41 4.65 -22.16
CA GLU A 142 9.38 5.66 -21.11
C GLU A 142 8.83 5.01 -19.85
N SER A 143 9.54 5.16 -18.73
CA SER A 143 9.20 4.67 -17.42
C SER A 143 9.12 5.83 -16.44
N ARG A 144 8.46 5.64 -15.30
CA ARG A 144 8.28 6.70 -14.29
C ARG A 144 8.49 6.17 -12.88
N TYR A 145 8.83 7.07 -11.96
CA TYR A 145 8.91 6.81 -10.54
C TYR A 145 8.55 8.08 -9.74
N LEU A 146 8.41 7.96 -8.41
CA LEU A 146 8.12 9.08 -7.54
C LEU A 146 9.39 9.62 -6.88
N LEU A 147 9.43 10.94 -6.68
CA LEU A 147 10.31 11.56 -5.70
C LEU A 147 9.47 12.22 -4.62
N ALA A 148 9.76 11.91 -3.36
CA ALA A 148 9.07 12.43 -2.21
C ALA A 148 10.05 12.81 -1.10
N GLU A 149 9.77 13.91 -0.40
CA GLU A 149 10.41 14.19 0.88
C GLU A 149 9.81 13.28 1.96
N THR A 150 10.67 12.52 2.61
CA THR A 150 10.27 11.65 3.74
C THR A 150 11.03 12.09 5.00
N PRO A 151 10.65 11.62 6.20
CA PRO A 151 11.42 11.90 7.42
C PRO A 151 12.90 11.51 7.35
N GLN A 152 13.25 10.61 6.41
CA GLN A 152 14.62 10.14 6.19
C GLN A 152 15.36 10.91 5.09
N GLY A 153 14.69 11.86 4.43
CA GLY A 153 15.22 12.67 3.34
C GLY A 153 14.59 12.37 1.99
N LEU A 154 15.12 12.97 0.93
CA LEU A 154 14.60 12.81 -0.43
C LEU A 154 14.71 11.35 -0.88
N THR A 155 13.57 10.74 -1.11
CA THR A 155 13.41 9.31 -1.40
C THR A 155 12.83 9.12 -2.79
N ALA A 156 13.46 8.26 -3.59
CA ALA A 156 12.91 7.79 -4.85
C ALA A 156 12.09 6.51 -4.59
N ILE A 157 10.84 6.46 -5.07
CA ILE A 157 9.95 5.31 -4.91
C ILE A 157 9.67 4.74 -6.29
N LEU A 158 10.05 3.50 -6.51
CA LEU A 158 10.01 2.78 -7.76
C LEU A 158 9.10 1.54 -7.64
N GLU A 159 8.54 1.12 -8.77
CA GLU A 159 7.92 -0.19 -8.95
C GLU A 159 8.63 -0.95 -10.04
N MET A 160 9.09 -2.17 -9.76
CA MET A 160 9.71 -2.99 -10.81
C MET A 160 8.74 -3.28 -11.96
N ALA A 161 7.42 -3.30 -11.69
CA ALA A 161 6.38 -3.51 -12.69
C ALA A 161 6.29 -2.38 -13.72
N GLU A 162 6.77 -1.17 -13.41
CA GLU A 162 6.85 -0.06 -14.38
C GLU A 162 7.81 -0.35 -15.54
N THR A 163 8.77 -1.23 -15.35
CA THR A 163 9.70 -1.65 -16.40
C THR A 163 9.49 -3.11 -16.76
N ALA A 164 9.49 -4.00 -15.81
CA ALA A 164 9.52 -5.44 -15.98
C ALA A 164 8.20 -6.14 -15.57
N GLY A 165 7.07 -5.43 -15.65
CA GLY A 165 5.75 -5.93 -15.25
C GLY A 165 5.08 -6.85 -16.27
N LEU A 166 4.27 -7.80 -15.78
CA LEU A 166 3.45 -8.68 -16.62
C LEU A 166 2.42 -7.93 -17.48
N TRP A 167 1.95 -6.79 -17.00
CA TRP A 167 0.97 -5.97 -17.73
C TRP A 167 1.53 -5.31 -19.00
N ARG A 168 2.87 -5.19 -19.10
CA ARG A 168 3.56 -4.62 -20.25
C ARG A 168 3.73 -5.59 -21.42
N ILE A 169 3.52 -6.88 -21.19
CA ILE A 169 3.68 -7.92 -22.18
C ILE A 169 2.37 -8.69 -22.38
N THR A 170 2.06 -9.05 -23.61
CA THR A 170 0.88 -9.85 -23.92
C THR A 170 1.05 -11.30 -23.44
N ALA A 171 -0.05 -12.04 -23.29
CA ALA A 171 0.02 -13.44 -22.87
C ALA A 171 0.89 -14.30 -23.80
N ASN A 172 0.89 -14.02 -25.11
CA ASN A 172 1.69 -14.74 -26.10
C ASN A 172 3.19 -14.40 -26.06
N GLU A 173 3.56 -13.27 -25.46
CA GLU A 173 4.95 -12.83 -25.29
C GLU A 173 5.57 -13.36 -24.00
N ARG A 174 4.78 -13.99 -23.11
CA ARG A 174 5.26 -14.48 -21.82
C ARG A 174 6.22 -15.63 -22.00
N ASN A 175 7.49 -15.39 -21.74
CA ASN A 175 8.54 -16.39 -21.71
C ASN A 175 9.58 -15.99 -20.67
N PRO A 176 9.56 -16.53 -19.44
CA PRO A 176 10.44 -16.11 -18.38
C PRO A 176 11.92 -16.37 -18.66
N ALA A 177 12.26 -17.26 -19.60
CA ALA A 177 13.65 -17.47 -20.01
C ALA A 177 14.21 -16.29 -20.82
N GLN A 178 13.35 -15.48 -21.45
CA GLN A 178 13.74 -14.38 -22.35
C GLN A 178 13.51 -12.99 -21.73
N THR A 179 13.04 -12.91 -20.50
CA THR A 179 12.76 -11.63 -19.83
C THR A 179 13.96 -11.14 -19.02
N THR A 180 14.04 -9.81 -18.83
CA THR A 180 15.16 -9.14 -18.16
C THR A 180 14.67 -8.10 -17.17
N THR A 181 15.38 -7.95 -16.03
CA THR A 181 15.21 -6.87 -15.06
C THR A 181 16.04 -5.62 -15.39
N ARG A 182 16.66 -5.56 -16.57
CA ARG A 182 17.56 -4.46 -16.97
C ARG A 182 16.90 -3.09 -16.82
N GLY A 183 15.64 -2.95 -17.24
CA GLY A 183 14.91 -1.68 -17.12
C GLY A 183 14.78 -1.19 -15.68
N THR A 184 14.59 -2.10 -14.73
CA THR A 184 14.56 -1.76 -13.30
C THR A 184 15.91 -1.21 -12.84
N GLY A 185 17.02 -1.81 -13.25
CA GLY A 185 18.35 -1.30 -12.97
C GLY A 185 18.59 0.08 -13.58
N MET A 186 18.17 0.30 -14.84
CA MET A 186 18.26 1.63 -15.49
C MET A 186 17.48 2.69 -14.71
N GLN A 187 16.28 2.35 -14.22
CA GLN A 187 15.48 3.24 -13.40
C GLN A 187 16.15 3.55 -12.05
N MET A 188 16.77 2.55 -11.41
CA MET A 188 17.56 2.73 -10.18
C MET A 188 18.76 3.66 -10.38
N VAL A 189 19.50 3.48 -11.48
CA VAL A 189 20.63 4.36 -11.84
C VAL A 189 20.15 5.80 -12.03
N HIS A 190 19.07 6.00 -12.80
CA HIS A 190 18.51 7.33 -13.02
C HIS A 190 18.05 7.97 -11.71
N ALA A 191 17.43 7.21 -10.81
CA ALA A 191 17.00 7.69 -9.50
C ALA A 191 18.19 8.10 -8.62
N ALA A 192 19.27 7.28 -8.60
CA ALA A 192 20.48 7.55 -7.84
C ALA A 192 21.25 8.80 -8.33
N GLN A 193 21.08 9.16 -9.62
CA GLN A 193 21.71 10.35 -10.22
C GLN A 193 20.96 11.66 -9.91
N ASN A 194 19.77 11.62 -9.29
CA ASN A 194 19.10 12.82 -8.84
C ASN A 194 19.79 13.37 -7.58
N ASP A 195 20.17 14.64 -7.63
CA ASP A 195 20.81 15.32 -6.52
C ASP A 195 19.96 15.25 -5.24
N GLY A 196 20.58 14.81 -4.15
CA GLY A 196 19.98 14.75 -2.83
C GLY A 196 19.17 13.49 -2.55
N VAL A 197 19.00 12.56 -3.49
CA VAL A 197 18.37 11.26 -3.21
C VAL A 197 19.25 10.44 -2.26
N VAL A 198 18.73 10.18 -1.05
CA VAL A 198 19.43 9.42 -0.01
C VAL A 198 18.91 7.99 0.12
N ARG A 199 17.76 7.70 -0.52
CA ARG A 199 17.12 6.39 -0.42
C ARG A 199 16.34 6.05 -1.70
N ILE A 200 16.36 4.77 -2.07
CA ILE A 200 15.50 4.18 -3.09
C ILE A 200 14.59 3.14 -2.42
N ILE A 201 13.30 3.25 -2.63
CA ILE A 201 12.30 2.24 -2.27
C ILE A 201 11.84 1.57 -3.56
N LEU A 202 11.83 0.22 -3.60
CA LEU A 202 11.45 -0.54 -4.79
C LEU A 202 10.39 -1.59 -4.45
N GLY A 203 9.19 -1.46 -5.02
CA GLY A 203 8.14 -2.48 -4.94
C GLY A 203 8.40 -3.66 -5.89
N LEU A 204 8.29 -4.90 -5.40
CA LEU A 204 8.65 -6.13 -6.13
C LEU A 204 7.47 -6.89 -6.76
N GLY A 205 6.24 -6.39 -6.68
CA GLY A 205 5.06 -7.10 -7.21
C GLY A 205 4.91 -7.02 -8.73
N GLY A 206 4.10 -7.93 -9.31
CA GLY A 206 3.66 -7.87 -10.71
C GLY A 206 4.70 -8.23 -11.77
N SER A 207 5.80 -8.91 -11.41
CA SER A 207 6.94 -9.18 -12.30
C SER A 207 6.65 -10.15 -13.45
N ALA A 208 7.24 -9.90 -14.63
CA ALA A 208 7.31 -10.82 -15.77
C ALA A 208 8.62 -11.63 -15.83
N THR A 209 9.61 -11.27 -15.02
CA THR A 209 11.01 -11.68 -15.15
C THR A 209 11.39 -12.90 -14.32
N HIS A 210 12.47 -13.57 -14.73
CA HIS A 210 13.03 -14.75 -14.04
C HIS A 210 14.55 -14.86 -14.23
N ASP A 211 15.25 -13.73 -14.16
CA ASP A 211 16.69 -13.62 -14.42
C ASP A 211 17.54 -13.50 -13.15
N GLY A 212 16.94 -13.71 -11.95
CA GLY A 212 17.69 -13.57 -10.69
C GLY A 212 18.17 -12.14 -10.39
N GLY A 213 17.62 -11.13 -11.08
CA GLY A 213 18.10 -9.74 -10.99
C GLY A 213 19.37 -9.48 -11.78
N ALA A 214 19.83 -10.41 -12.63
CA ALA A 214 21.06 -10.27 -13.38
C ALA A 214 21.01 -9.09 -14.38
N GLY A 215 19.87 -8.88 -15.05
CA GLY A 215 19.68 -7.73 -15.93
C GLY A 215 19.78 -6.40 -15.19
N MET A 216 19.19 -6.32 -13.99
CA MET A 216 19.33 -5.16 -13.10
C MET A 216 20.80 -4.96 -12.72
N ALA A 217 21.52 -6.01 -12.30
CA ALA A 217 22.91 -5.94 -11.91
C ALA A 217 23.80 -5.47 -13.07
N ALA A 218 23.55 -5.94 -14.28
CA ALA A 218 24.27 -5.47 -15.48
C ALA A 218 24.04 -3.96 -15.72
N ALA A 219 22.81 -3.47 -15.54
CA ALA A 219 22.50 -2.04 -15.65
C ALA A 219 23.16 -1.21 -14.54
N LEU A 220 23.38 -1.79 -13.36
CA LEU A 220 24.12 -1.16 -12.26
C LEU A 220 25.66 -1.15 -12.48
N GLY A 221 26.16 -1.80 -13.56
CA GLY A 221 27.56 -1.81 -13.93
C GLY A 221 28.32 -3.08 -13.59
N HIS A 222 27.69 -4.13 -13.06
CA HIS A 222 28.32 -5.43 -12.89
C HIS A 222 28.56 -6.09 -14.26
N LEU A 223 29.75 -6.65 -14.49
CA LEU A 223 30.09 -7.26 -15.78
C LEU A 223 29.94 -8.78 -15.70
N PHE A 224 29.04 -9.33 -16.52
CA PHE A 224 28.78 -10.76 -16.64
C PHE A 224 29.71 -11.34 -17.74
N ILE A 225 30.73 -12.07 -17.35
CA ILE A 225 31.80 -12.53 -18.23
C ILE A 225 31.52 -13.93 -18.74
N THR A 226 31.52 -14.11 -20.07
CA THR A 226 31.41 -15.40 -20.76
C THR A 226 32.73 -15.75 -21.47
N GLU A 227 32.80 -16.92 -22.07
CA GLU A 227 33.92 -17.30 -22.94
C GLU A 227 34.08 -16.37 -24.18
N ASN A 228 32.98 -15.72 -24.58
CA ASN A 228 32.93 -14.85 -25.76
C ASN A 228 33.05 -13.35 -25.45
N GLY A 229 33.28 -13.00 -24.17
CA GLY A 229 33.35 -11.62 -23.70
C GLY A 229 32.29 -11.27 -22.71
N VAL A 230 31.97 -9.97 -22.55
CA VAL A 230 30.93 -9.50 -21.60
C VAL A 230 29.55 -9.73 -22.20
N ASN A 231 28.68 -10.29 -21.41
CA ASN A 231 27.24 -10.38 -21.70
C ASN A 231 26.52 -9.17 -21.10
N ASP A 232 26.13 -8.24 -21.93
CA ASP A 232 25.46 -6.98 -21.52
C ASP A 232 23.98 -7.16 -21.20
N ASP A 233 23.36 -8.29 -21.57
CA ASP A 233 21.93 -8.58 -21.34
C ASP A 233 21.74 -10.01 -20.80
N PRO A 234 22.17 -10.25 -19.55
CA PRO A 234 22.00 -11.55 -18.91
C PRO A 234 20.51 -11.83 -18.64
N ARG A 235 20.06 -13.01 -19.10
CA ARG A 235 18.70 -13.53 -18.98
C ARG A 235 18.76 -15.00 -18.55
N ALA A 236 17.67 -15.57 -18.05
CA ALA A 236 17.67 -16.99 -17.68
C ALA A 236 18.15 -17.90 -18.82
N SER A 237 17.86 -17.54 -20.08
CA SER A 237 18.29 -18.30 -21.26
C SER A 237 19.82 -18.38 -21.48
N ASN A 238 20.58 -17.44 -20.97
CA ASN A 238 22.03 -17.37 -21.17
C ASN A 238 22.85 -17.28 -19.85
N LEU A 239 22.20 -17.34 -18.68
CA LEU A 239 22.91 -17.36 -17.40
C LEU A 239 23.91 -18.51 -17.30
N GLY A 240 23.59 -19.70 -17.88
CA GLY A 240 24.48 -20.86 -17.86
C GLY A 240 25.81 -20.66 -18.60
N GLU A 241 25.93 -19.62 -19.42
CA GLU A 241 27.17 -19.26 -20.15
C GLU A 241 28.12 -18.37 -19.32
N ILE A 242 27.66 -17.79 -18.22
CA ILE A 242 28.45 -16.91 -17.36
C ILE A 242 29.53 -17.72 -16.66
N ARG A 243 30.76 -17.25 -16.71
CA ARG A 243 31.96 -17.87 -16.08
C ARG A 243 32.44 -17.11 -14.86
N ALA A 244 32.23 -15.80 -14.84
CA ALA A 244 32.61 -14.93 -13.73
C ALA A 244 31.76 -13.65 -13.74
N ILE A 245 31.69 -12.97 -12.61
CA ILE A 245 31.06 -11.66 -12.49
C ILE A 245 32.09 -10.70 -11.90
N ASP A 246 32.33 -9.57 -12.59
CA ASP A 246 33.15 -8.48 -12.06
C ASP A 246 32.25 -7.43 -11.39
N PHE A 247 32.48 -7.21 -10.10
CA PHE A 247 31.74 -6.28 -9.25
C PHE A 247 32.38 -4.87 -9.20
N GLY A 248 33.50 -4.66 -9.87
CA GLY A 248 34.35 -3.47 -9.72
C GLY A 248 33.81 -2.18 -10.34
N HIS A 249 32.78 -2.25 -11.19
CA HIS A 249 32.29 -1.09 -11.98
C HIS A 249 30.93 -0.57 -11.54
N ARG A 250 30.47 -0.98 -10.37
CA ARG A 250 29.15 -0.64 -9.84
C ARG A 250 28.97 0.87 -9.66
N VAL A 251 27.77 1.39 -10.09
CA VAL A 251 27.31 2.74 -9.76
C VAL A 251 27.13 2.87 -8.24
N ASP A 252 27.52 4.01 -7.68
CA ASP A 252 27.22 4.33 -6.29
C ASP A 252 25.71 4.49 -6.10
N LEU A 253 25.14 3.71 -5.19
CA LEU A 253 23.72 3.71 -4.90
C LEU A 253 23.47 4.22 -3.47
N PRO A 254 22.38 4.99 -3.27
CA PRO A 254 21.94 5.33 -1.93
C PRO A 254 21.40 4.07 -1.21
N GLU A 255 20.89 4.22 0.01
CA GLU A 255 20.21 3.13 0.72
C GLU A 255 19.06 2.56 -0.14
N ILE A 256 19.00 1.22 -0.27
CA ILE A 256 17.94 0.55 -1.04
C ILE A 256 17.09 -0.29 -0.11
N ILE A 257 15.79 -0.05 -0.15
CA ILE A 257 14.77 -0.83 0.56
C ILE A 257 13.83 -1.44 -0.48
N ALA A 258 13.70 -2.75 -0.49
CA ALA A 258 12.77 -3.45 -1.37
C ALA A 258 11.55 -3.94 -0.58
N ALA A 259 10.37 -3.49 -1.03
CA ALA A 259 9.07 -3.90 -0.48
C ALA A 259 8.71 -5.30 -1.01
N CYS A 260 8.70 -6.29 -0.12
CA CYS A 260 8.53 -7.70 -0.46
C CYS A 260 7.61 -8.39 0.53
N ASP A 261 6.47 -8.88 0.07
CA ASP A 261 5.48 -9.56 0.91
C ASP A 261 5.46 -11.09 0.74
N VAL A 262 6.49 -11.65 0.10
CA VAL A 262 6.67 -13.09 0.01
C VAL A 262 7.94 -13.52 0.75
N ASP A 263 7.92 -14.72 1.33
CA ASP A 263 9.02 -15.29 2.10
C ASP A 263 9.80 -16.39 1.34
N ASN A 264 9.50 -16.56 0.05
CA ASN A 264 10.09 -17.60 -0.77
C ASN A 264 11.60 -17.40 -0.94
N PRO A 265 12.43 -18.42 -0.69
CA PRO A 265 13.85 -18.39 -1.04
C PRO A 265 14.00 -18.38 -2.57
N LEU A 266 15.22 -18.18 -3.06
CA LEU A 266 15.48 -18.17 -4.49
C LEU A 266 15.22 -19.53 -5.13
N LEU A 267 15.73 -20.60 -4.53
CA LEU A 267 15.79 -21.97 -5.07
C LEU A 267 14.93 -22.96 -4.29
N GLY A 268 14.71 -24.12 -4.89
CA GLY A 268 14.05 -25.28 -4.26
C GLY A 268 12.54 -25.31 -4.42
N ALA A 269 11.88 -26.21 -3.69
CA ALA A 269 10.44 -26.49 -3.84
C ALA A 269 9.54 -25.29 -3.51
N ARG A 270 10.02 -24.34 -2.70
CA ARG A 270 9.36 -23.07 -2.40
C ARG A 270 10.01 -21.87 -3.12
N GLY A 271 10.95 -22.14 -4.03
CA GLY A 271 11.74 -21.11 -4.71
C GLY A 271 10.98 -20.37 -5.81
N ALA A 272 11.68 -19.41 -6.40
CA ALA A 272 11.14 -18.53 -7.46
C ALA A 272 10.56 -19.32 -8.63
N THR A 273 11.26 -20.38 -9.07
CA THR A 273 10.85 -21.20 -10.22
C THR A 273 9.59 -21.99 -9.92
N ALA A 274 9.60 -22.74 -8.82
CA ALA A 274 8.50 -23.64 -8.47
C ALA A 274 7.17 -22.90 -8.26
N VAL A 275 7.23 -21.73 -7.63
CA VAL A 275 6.02 -21.00 -7.22
C VAL A 275 5.56 -19.99 -8.27
N PHE A 276 6.47 -19.27 -8.95
CA PHE A 276 6.09 -18.09 -9.73
C PHE A 276 6.31 -18.21 -11.24
N SER A 277 7.05 -19.22 -11.73
CA SER A 277 7.39 -19.28 -13.15
C SER A 277 6.18 -19.54 -14.05
N GLY A 278 5.20 -20.33 -13.60
CA GLY A 278 4.01 -20.72 -14.37
C GLY A 278 3.16 -19.52 -14.81
N GLN A 279 2.89 -18.55 -13.91
CA GLN A 279 2.13 -17.34 -14.26
C GLN A 279 2.85 -16.44 -15.28
N LYS A 280 4.17 -16.60 -15.43
CA LYS A 280 5.03 -15.88 -16.37
C LYS A 280 5.16 -16.60 -17.71
N GLY A 281 4.48 -17.73 -17.89
CA GLY A 281 4.42 -18.49 -19.14
C GLY A 281 5.31 -19.73 -19.20
N ALA A 282 5.99 -20.11 -18.11
CA ALA A 282 6.73 -21.37 -18.07
C ALA A 282 5.80 -22.57 -18.00
N SER A 283 6.09 -23.59 -18.79
CA SER A 283 5.53 -24.93 -18.59
C SER A 283 6.28 -25.69 -17.49
N VAL A 284 5.74 -26.81 -17.02
CA VAL A 284 6.43 -27.68 -16.07
C VAL A 284 7.75 -28.19 -16.62
N LEU A 285 7.85 -28.36 -17.94
CA LEU A 285 9.07 -28.83 -18.62
C LEU A 285 10.19 -27.77 -18.65
N ASP A 286 9.84 -26.48 -18.54
CA ASP A 286 10.81 -25.38 -18.52
C ASP A 286 11.41 -25.17 -17.13
N GLN A 287 10.73 -25.63 -16.05
CA GLN A 287 11.14 -25.37 -14.69
C GLN A 287 12.55 -25.87 -14.34
N PRO A 288 12.99 -27.08 -14.73
CA PRO A 288 14.35 -27.53 -14.44
C PRO A 288 15.42 -26.65 -15.08
N PHE A 289 15.18 -26.15 -16.30
CA PHE A 289 16.09 -25.22 -16.97
C PHE A 289 16.17 -23.88 -16.22
N LEU A 290 15.04 -23.30 -15.87
CA LEU A 290 14.97 -22.03 -15.15
C LEU A 290 15.60 -22.12 -13.75
N GLU A 291 15.36 -23.22 -13.04
CA GLU A 291 15.97 -23.47 -11.72
C GLU A 291 17.48 -23.59 -11.81
N ASN A 292 17.99 -24.36 -12.79
CA ASN A 292 19.43 -24.53 -13.03
C ASN A 292 20.09 -23.19 -13.41
N ALA A 293 19.42 -22.34 -14.18
CA ALA A 293 19.92 -21.01 -14.54
C ALA A 293 20.14 -20.13 -13.30
N LEU A 294 19.16 -20.11 -12.38
CA LEU A 294 19.28 -19.38 -11.11
C LEU A 294 20.35 -19.99 -10.20
N ALA A 295 20.40 -21.32 -10.10
CA ALA A 295 21.41 -22.01 -9.31
C ALA A 295 22.83 -21.72 -9.82
N HIS A 296 23.00 -21.68 -11.14
CA HIS A 296 24.27 -21.31 -11.74
C HIS A 296 24.65 -19.85 -11.43
N LEU A 297 23.70 -18.91 -11.52
CA LEU A 297 23.91 -17.52 -11.14
C LEU A 297 24.39 -17.40 -9.68
N VAL A 298 23.76 -18.12 -8.74
CA VAL A 298 24.18 -18.16 -7.35
C VAL A 298 25.61 -18.66 -7.21
N ALA A 299 25.96 -19.73 -7.93
CA ALA A 299 27.29 -20.34 -7.86
C ALA A 299 28.38 -19.40 -8.37
N VAL A 300 28.18 -18.79 -9.56
CA VAL A 300 29.20 -17.90 -10.18
C VAL A 300 29.33 -16.54 -9.50
N SER A 301 28.29 -16.10 -8.78
CA SER A 301 28.29 -14.86 -8.00
C SER A 301 28.70 -15.06 -6.55
N GLU A 302 28.89 -16.31 -6.09
CA GLU A 302 29.09 -16.66 -4.67
C GLU A 302 27.95 -16.18 -3.75
N GLY A 303 26.72 -16.06 -4.31
CA GLY A 303 25.57 -15.47 -3.64
C GLY A 303 24.77 -16.41 -2.72
N HIS A 304 25.36 -17.53 -2.25
CA HIS A 304 24.63 -18.56 -1.50
C HIS A 304 23.88 -18.03 -0.26
N SER A 305 24.51 -17.14 0.50
CA SER A 305 23.87 -16.58 1.70
C SER A 305 22.65 -15.68 1.38
N ALA A 306 22.67 -14.98 0.25
CA ALA A 306 21.55 -14.16 -0.18
C ALA A 306 20.39 -14.99 -0.77
N ALA A 307 20.69 -16.14 -1.39
CA ALA A 307 19.70 -17.00 -2.02
C ALA A 307 18.71 -17.63 -1.01
N ASP A 308 19.16 -17.87 0.23
CA ASP A 308 18.36 -18.48 1.30
C ASP A 308 17.54 -17.47 2.12
N ILE A 309 17.78 -16.16 1.92
CA ILE A 309 17.03 -15.12 2.64
C ILE A 309 15.56 -15.17 2.22
N PRO A 310 14.61 -15.13 3.20
CA PRO A 310 13.19 -14.97 2.89
C PRO A 310 12.94 -13.77 1.98
N GLY A 311 12.23 -14.01 0.85
CA GLY A 311 11.98 -12.98 -0.18
C GLY A 311 13.01 -12.95 -1.31
N ALA A 312 14.12 -13.70 -1.25
CA ALA A 312 15.09 -13.77 -2.34
C ALA A 312 14.46 -14.25 -3.66
N GLY A 313 13.45 -15.13 -3.60
CA GLY A 313 12.71 -15.62 -4.76
C GLY A 313 11.71 -14.64 -5.34
N ALA A 314 11.42 -13.53 -4.66
CA ALA A 314 10.48 -12.52 -5.14
C ALA A 314 10.86 -12.02 -6.54
N ALA A 315 9.82 -11.74 -7.34
CA ALA A 315 9.98 -11.17 -8.68
C ALA A 315 10.92 -11.98 -9.60
N GLY A 316 10.92 -13.33 -9.46
CA GLY A 316 11.76 -14.22 -10.28
C GLY A 316 13.24 -14.11 -9.95
N GLY A 317 13.54 -13.88 -8.68
CA GLY A 317 14.87 -13.74 -8.13
C GLY A 317 15.41 -12.30 -8.12
N LEU A 318 14.60 -11.30 -8.49
CA LEU A 318 15.02 -9.90 -8.33
C LEU A 318 15.31 -9.59 -6.86
N GLY A 319 14.56 -10.21 -5.90
CA GLY A 319 14.85 -10.13 -4.47
C GLY A 319 16.30 -10.53 -4.14
N PHE A 320 16.75 -11.68 -4.66
CA PHE A 320 18.14 -12.12 -4.57
C PHE A 320 19.09 -11.09 -5.20
N GLY A 321 18.79 -10.64 -6.43
CA GLY A 321 19.63 -9.66 -7.11
C GLY A 321 19.82 -8.38 -6.32
N LEU A 322 18.75 -7.87 -5.70
CA LEU A 322 18.79 -6.67 -4.87
C LEU A 322 19.63 -6.87 -3.60
N LEU A 323 19.44 -7.99 -2.90
CA LEU A 323 20.25 -8.35 -1.73
C LEU A 323 21.74 -8.45 -2.08
N HIS A 324 22.05 -9.20 -3.14
CA HIS A 324 23.42 -9.60 -3.45
C HIS A 324 24.19 -8.54 -4.25
N PHE A 325 23.60 -8.00 -5.31
CA PHE A 325 24.28 -7.06 -6.22
C PHE A 325 24.11 -5.60 -5.80
N ALA A 326 22.97 -5.24 -5.21
CA ALA A 326 22.68 -3.85 -4.86
C ALA A 326 22.84 -3.53 -3.35
N GLY A 327 22.98 -4.55 -2.50
CA GLY A 327 23.09 -4.37 -1.04
C GLY A 327 21.80 -3.88 -0.39
N ALA A 328 20.63 -4.23 -0.96
CA ALA A 328 19.33 -3.82 -0.48
C ALA A 328 18.92 -4.57 0.79
N SER A 329 17.98 -3.99 1.54
CA SER A 329 17.22 -4.66 2.59
C SER A 329 15.82 -5.01 2.09
N LEU A 330 15.35 -6.23 2.38
CA LEU A 330 13.96 -6.61 2.12
C LEU A 330 13.11 -6.32 3.35
N VAL A 331 11.96 -5.68 3.16
CA VAL A 331 11.01 -5.36 4.23
C VAL A 331 9.59 -5.69 3.76
N SER A 332 8.66 -5.86 4.71
CA SER A 332 7.24 -6.01 4.38
C SER A 332 6.74 -4.76 3.65
N GLY A 333 6.08 -4.96 2.51
CA GLY A 333 5.50 -3.86 1.72
C GLY A 333 4.41 -3.14 2.49
N PHE A 334 3.56 -3.88 3.21
CA PHE A 334 2.52 -3.29 4.05
C PHE A 334 3.10 -2.45 5.19
N ASP A 335 4.13 -2.95 5.90
CA ASP A 335 4.74 -2.21 7.01
C ASP A 335 5.42 -0.92 6.52
N LEU A 336 6.10 -1.01 5.38
CA LEU A 336 6.74 0.14 4.75
C LEU A 336 5.70 1.20 4.33
N LEU A 337 4.65 0.79 3.64
CA LEU A 337 3.54 1.66 3.24
C LEU A 337 2.88 2.29 4.47
N SER A 338 2.59 1.49 5.49
CA SER A 338 2.00 1.93 6.76
C SER A 338 2.83 3.02 7.43
N SER A 339 4.15 2.84 7.47
CA SER A 339 5.10 3.82 8.00
C SER A 339 5.11 5.11 7.18
N LEU A 340 5.19 5.00 5.84
CA LEU A 340 5.23 6.15 4.94
C LEU A 340 3.95 7.00 4.98
N LEU A 341 2.79 6.36 5.11
CA LEU A 341 1.50 7.04 5.16
C LEU A 341 1.07 7.44 6.58
N GLY A 342 1.83 7.10 7.62
CA GLY A 342 1.47 7.35 9.01
C GLY A 342 0.17 6.65 9.42
N LEU A 343 -0.03 5.42 8.95
CA LEU A 343 -1.31 4.68 9.03
C LEU A 343 -1.77 4.49 10.49
N GLU A 344 -0.85 4.24 11.42
CA GLU A 344 -1.18 4.09 12.84
C GLU A 344 -1.87 5.33 13.42
N ALA A 345 -1.34 6.53 13.10
CA ALA A 345 -1.94 7.78 13.56
C ALA A 345 -3.32 8.03 12.94
N ARG A 346 -3.52 7.66 11.66
CA ARG A 346 -4.80 7.76 10.98
C ARG A 346 -5.84 6.80 11.57
N ILE A 347 -5.43 5.56 11.87
CA ILE A 347 -6.25 4.56 12.56
C ILE A 347 -6.70 5.10 13.93
N ALA A 348 -5.75 5.61 14.73
CA ALA A 348 -6.06 6.13 16.06
C ALA A 348 -6.99 7.38 16.05
N ALA A 349 -7.04 8.10 14.93
CA ALA A 349 -7.91 9.26 14.76
C ALA A 349 -9.33 8.92 14.25
N ALA A 350 -9.57 7.70 13.77
CA ALA A 350 -10.82 7.26 13.19
C ALA A 350 -11.77 6.69 14.26
N ASP A 351 -13.08 6.87 14.06
CA ASP A 351 -14.12 6.20 14.83
C ASP A 351 -14.47 4.82 14.24
N HIS A 352 -14.29 4.67 12.92
CA HIS A 352 -14.54 3.43 12.19
C HIS A 352 -13.63 3.35 10.94
N ILE A 353 -13.25 2.14 10.57
CA ILE A 353 -12.38 1.91 9.40
C ILE A 353 -13.14 1.07 8.38
N LEU A 354 -13.04 1.48 7.10
CA LEU A 354 -13.44 0.67 5.96
C LEU A 354 -12.18 0.20 5.24
N THR A 355 -12.13 -1.09 4.96
CA THR A 355 -11.07 -1.70 4.17
C THR A 355 -11.64 -2.74 3.21
N GLY A 356 -10.83 -3.37 2.40
CA GLY A 356 -11.26 -4.44 1.50
C GLY A 356 -10.30 -4.68 0.36
N GLU A 357 -10.59 -5.74 -0.39
CA GLU A 357 -9.82 -6.18 -1.56
C GLU A 357 -10.68 -7.07 -2.47
N GLY A 358 -10.15 -7.44 -3.64
CA GLY A 358 -10.89 -8.28 -4.60
C GLY A 358 -11.22 -9.68 -4.07
N SER A 359 -10.28 -10.35 -3.36
CA SER A 359 -10.47 -11.65 -2.73
C SER A 359 -9.86 -11.63 -1.34
N LEU A 360 -10.69 -11.69 -0.32
CA LEU A 360 -10.30 -11.76 1.08
C LEU A 360 -10.56 -13.18 1.58
N ASP A 361 -9.52 -14.00 1.60
CA ASP A 361 -9.56 -15.43 1.88
C ASP A 361 -8.48 -15.85 2.89
N TYR A 362 -8.34 -17.16 3.14
CA TYR A 362 -7.36 -17.70 4.08
C TYR A 362 -5.90 -17.27 3.78
N GLN A 363 -5.57 -17.03 2.51
CA GLN A 363 -4.24 -16.54 2.11
C GLN A 363 -4.02 -15.09 2.55
N SER A 364 -5.06 -14.27 2.49
CA SER A 364 -5.05 -12.89 2.99
C SER A 364 -4.76 -12.86 4.50
N LEU A 365 -5.16 -13.89 5.26
CA LEU A 365 -4.94 -13.97 6.71
C LEU A 365 -3.45 -14.04 7.12
N SER A 366 -2.54 -14.23 6.17
CA SER A 366 -1.09 -14.15 6.43
C SER A 366 -0.60 -12.75 6.86
N GLY A 367 -1.48 -11.73 6.87
CA GLY A 367 -1.21 -10.43 7.51
C GLY A 367 -0.90 -9.29 6.56
N LYS A 368 -1.30 -9.38 5.29
CA LYS A 368 -1.05 -8.36 4.27
C LYS A 368 -2.28 -7.48 4.06
N GLY A 369 -2.07 -6.28 3.53
CA GLY A 369 -3.13 -5.36 3.14
C GLY A 369 -4.24 -5.19 4.20
N PRO A 370 -5.51 -5.51 3.87
CA PRO A 370 -6.66 -5.33 4.75
C PRO A 370 -6.54 -6.04 6.10
N VAL A 371 -5.90 -7.22 6.15
CA VAL A 371 -5.71 -7.99 7.38
C VAL A 371 -4.66 -7.34 8.28
N GLY A 372 -3.54 -6.85 7.72
CA GLY A 372 -2.54 -6.09 8.45
C GLY A 372 -3.14 -4.84 9.09
N LEU A 373 -3.94 -4.09 8.32
CA LEU A 373 -4.70 -2.94 8.81
C LEU A 373 -5.65 -3.32 9.95
N ALA A 374 -6.43 -4.40 9.79
CA ALA A 374 -7.38 -4.84 10.81
C ALA A 374 -6.69 -5.24 12.13
N ARG A 375 -5.52 -5.89 12.05
CA ARG A 375 -4.71 -6.20 13.25
C ARG A 375 -4.20 -4.95 13.95
N MET A 376 -3.71 -3.96 13.20
CA MET A 376 -3.31 -2.68 13.79
C MET A 376 -4.49 -1.99 14.46
N ALA A 377 -5.65 -1.94 13.80
CA ALA A 377 -6.86 -1.35 14.34
C ALA A 377 -7.36 -2.07 15.60
N GLN A 378 -7.26 -3.40 15.63
CA GLN A 378 -7.65 -4.22 16.80
C GLN A 378 -6.82 -3.87 18.04
N THR A 379 -5.49 -3.60 17.88
CA THR A 379 -4.65 -3.19 19.01
C THR A 379 -5.04 -1.81 19.57
N LEU A 380 -5.66 -0.97 18.75
CA LEU A 380 -6.14 0.37 19.12
C LEU A 380 -7.62 0.39 19.50
N GLY A 381 -8.32 -0.77 19.39
CA GLY A 381 -9.73 -0.88 19.72
C GLY A 381 -10.68 -0.20 18.72
N ILE A 382 -10.22 0.05 17.48
CA ILE A 382 -11.01 0.71 16.42
C ILE A 382 -11.70 -0.35 15.56
N PRO A 383 -13.05 -0.29 15.38
CA PRO A 383 -13.77 -1.28 14.58
C PRO A 383 -13.45 -1.15 13.09
N VAL A 384 -13.32 -2.32 12.43
CA VAL A 384 -13.03 -2.41 10.99
C VAL A 384 -14.14 -3.17 10.28
N THR A 385 -14.73 -2.56 9.25
CA THR A 385 -15.62 -3.26 8.32
C THR A 385 -14.90 -3.52 7.00
N ALA A 386 -14.86 -4.79 6.59
CA ALA A 386 -14.26 -5.17 5.31
C ALA A 386 -15.33 -5.34 4.23
N PHE A 387 -15.03 -4.86 3.03
CA PHE A 387 -15.78 -5.08 1.81
C PHE A 387 -14.88 -5.78 0.80
N CYS A 388 -15.32 -6.88 0.22
CA CYS A 388 -14.51 -7.64 -0.73
C CYS A 388 -15.34 -8.12 -1.93
N GLY A 389 -14.66 -8.48 -3.02
CA GLY A 389 -15.32 -9.11 -4.15
C GLY A 389 -15.81 -10.51 -3.77
N VAL A 390 -14.89 -11.33 -3.26
CA VAL A 390 -15.09 -12.74 -2.84
C VAL A 390 -14.49 -12.95 -1.46
N THR A 391 -15.04 -13.88 -0.67
CA THR A 391 -14.49 -14.30 0.62
C THR A 391 -14.79 -15.78 0.88
N ASP A 392 -14.07 -16.37 1.83
CA ASP A 392 -14.29 -17.72 2.33
C ASP A 392 -14.78 -17.73 3.80
N ASP A 393 -15.08 -18.92 4.31
CA ASP A 393 -15.57 -19.10 5.68
C ASP A 393 -14.47 -18.83 6.72
N GLU A 394 -13.19 -19.06 6.37
CA GLU A 394 -12.06 -18.82 7.27
C GLU A 394 -11.85 -17.33 7.51
N ALA A 395 -11.92 -16.53 6.46
CA ALA A 395 -11.83 -15.06 6.56
C ALA A 395 -13.02 -14.48 7.35
N ARG A 396 -14.25 -14.98 7.09
CA ARG A 396 -15.46 -14.58 7.84
C ARG A 396 -15.35 -14.95 9.33
N GLY A 397 -14.80 -16.11 9.64
CA GLY A 397 -14.62 -16.62 11.01
C GLY A 397 -13.41 -16.08 11.76
N SER A 398 -12.57 -15.26 11.14
CA SER A 398 -11.28 -14.82 11.69
C SER A 398 -11.37 -13.97 12.96
N GLY A 399 -12.52 -13.30 13.20
CA GLY A 399 -12.70 -12.36 14.32
C GLY A 399 -11.89 -11.05 14.19
N LEU A 400 -11.28 -10.80 13.03
CA LEU A 400 -10.49 -9.60 12.76
C LEU A 400 -11.37 -8.39 12.38
N PHE A 401 -12.52 -8.64 11.78
CA PHE A 401 -13.41 -7.61 11.28
C PHE A 401 -14.67 -7.52 12.13
N HIS A 402 -15.10 -6.29 12.42
CA HIS A 402 -16.41 -6.04 13.03
C HIS A 402 -17.55 -6.55 12.14
N ALA A 403 -17.43 -6.35 10.82
CA ALA A 403 -18.28 -6.92 9.80
C ALA A 403 -17.50 -7.18 8.51
N LEU A 404 -17.92 -8.20 7.74
CA LEU A 404 -17.34 -8.53 6.44
C LEU A 404 -18.48 -8.74 5.42
N HIS A 405 -18.43 -8.00 4.33
CA HIS A 405 -19.40 -8.00 3.25
C HIS A 405 -18.73 -8.40 1.94
N ALA A 406 -19.19 -9.44 1.27
CA ALA A 406 -18.73 -9.84 -0.05
C ALA A 406 -19.72 -9.44 -1.15
N LEU A 407 -19.25 -8.91 -2.27
CA LEU A 407 -20.13 -8.59 -3.40
C LEU A 407 -20.81 -9.84 -3.97
N THR A 408 -20.14 -11.01 -3.86
CA THR A 408 -20.72 -12.31 -4.23
C THR A 408 -21.95 -12.69 -3.41
N ASP A 409 -22.16 -12.12 -2.22
CA ASP A 409 -23.37 -12.36 -1.42
C ASP A 409 -24.65 -11.83 -2.11
N SER A 410 -24.49 -10.97 -3.13
CA SER A 410 -25.60 -10.49 -3.97
C SER A 410 -26.19 -11.56 -4.90
N GLY A 411 -25.48 -12.68 -5.13
CA GLY A 411 -25.86 -13.73 -6.08
C GLY A 411 -25.73 -13.33 -7.55
N LEU A 412 -25.10 -12.19 -7.86
CA LEU A 412 -24.84 -11.77 -9.23
C LEU A 412 -23.70 -12.57 -9.84
N PRO A 413 -23.71 -12.82 -11.17
CA PRO A 413 -22.62 -13.52 -11.85
C PRO A 413 -21.32 -12.68 -11.83
N LEU A 414 -20.17 -13.37 -11.85
CA LEU A 414 -18.84 -12.76 -11.63
C LEU A 414 -18.50 -11.67 -12.65
N ASP A 415 -18.86 -11.85 -13.91
CA ASP A 415 -18.66 -10.87 -14.99
C ASP A 415 -19.38 -9.54 -14.68
N ARG A 416 -20.59 -9.60 -14.15
CA ARG A 416 -21.31 -8.41 -13.67
C ARG A 416 -20.68 -7.80 -12.43
N LEU A 417 -20.25 -8.62 -11.47
CA LEU A 417 -19.58 -8.13 -10.26
C LEU A 417 -18.30 -7.37 -10.62
N ILE A 418 -17.55 -7.82 -11.62
CA ILE A 418 -16.35 -7.14 -12.12
C ILE A 418 -16.71 -5.86 -12.85
N ALA A 419 -17.67 -5.91 -13.80
CA ALA A 419 -18.02 -4.76 -14.63
C ALA A 419 -18.71 -3.63 -13.84
N GLU A 420 -19.51 -3.98 -12.84
CA GLU A 420 -20.30 -3.04 -12.03
C GLU A 420 -19.72 -2.88 -10.60
N ALA A 421 -18.45 -3.23 -10.37
CA ALA A 421 -17.84 -3.28 -9.03
C ALA A 421 -17.99 -1.96 -8.25
N SER A 422 -17.78 -0.80 -8.88
CA SER A 422 -17.86 0.51 -8.22
C SER A 422 -19.28 0.83 -7.70
N PRO A 423 -20.35 0.80 -8.51
CA PRO A 423 -21.70 1.05 -7.98
C PRO A 423 -22.14 -0.03 -6.97
N LEU A 424 -21.78 -1.30 -7.16
CA LEU A 424 -22.11 -2.37 -6.22
C LEU A 424 -21.41 -2.17 -4.86
N LEU A 425 -20.16 -1.77 -4.85
CA LEU A 425 -19.42 -1.45 -3.64
C LEU A 425 -20.02 -0.25 -2.91
N THR A 426 -20.36 0.82 -3.64
CA THR A 426 -21.05 1.99 -3.10
C THR A 426 -22.38 1.61 -2.44
N ASP A 427 -23.18 0.76 -3.09
CA ASP A 427 -24.47 0.31 -2.56
C ASP A 427 -24.30 -0.62 -1.35
N ALA A 428 -23.27 -1.48 -1.32
CA ALA A 428 -22.97 -2.35 -0.20
C ALA A 428 -22.60 -1.52 1.05
N VAL A 429 -21.75 -0.52 0.87
CA VAL A 429 -21.33 0.41 1.94
C VAL A 429 -22.53 1.21 2.46
N ALA A 430 -23.38 1.76 1.59
CA ALA A 430 -24.56 2.50 1.99
C ALA A 430 -25.60 1.66 2.76
N LYS A 431 -25.61 0.34 2.59
CA LYS A 431 -26.49 -0.59 3.31
C LYS A 431 -25.89 -1.11 4.62
N ALA A 432 -24.58 -0.97 4.80
CA ALA A 432 -23.89 -1.44 5.99
C ALA A 432 -24.26 -0.62 7.22
N ASN A 433 -24.25 -1.28 8.39
CA ASN A 433 -24.52 -0.64 9.66
C ASN A 433 -23.25 -0.59 10.51
N PHE A 434 -22.63 0.57 10.60
CA PHE A 434 -21.32 0.75 11.22
C PHE A 434 -21.37 0.87 12.76
N PHE A 435 -22.55 1.17 13.35
CA PHE A 435 -22.68 1.59 14.73
C PHE A 435 -23.66 0.77 15.56
N LYS A 436 -24.09 -0.39 15.08
CA LYS A 436 -24.84 -1.34 15.91
C LYS A 436 -23.87 -2.25 16.66
N PRO A 437 -24.07 -2.42 17.97
CA PRO A 437 -23.31 -3.37 18.77
C PRO A 437 -23.56 -4.80 18.32
#